data_73433569dafde3522dc15a1ac9a32998
#
_entry.id   73433569dafde3522dc15a1ac9a32998
#
_cell.length_a   1.000
_cell.length_b   1.000
_cell.length_c   1.000
_cell.angle_alpha   90.00
_cell.angle_beta   90.00
_cell.angle_gamma   90.00
#
_symmetry.space_group_name_H-M   'P 1'
#
loop_
_entity.id
_entity.type
_entity.pdbx_description
1 polymer ?
#
loop_
_entity_poly.entity_id
_entity_poly.type
_entity_poly.pdbx_seq_one_letter_code
_entity_poly.pdbx_strand_id
1 'polypeptide(L)'
;MTTRRNFLAAGAAPFILGAEDKAGVKAPILGEGEHRYEALHDWGRLPSRFRYGNTHGVVEDLERNIYIHHTVHASSEIPDTMVVFDRHGKFVRSWGKEFRGVAHGLHIRKEGREEFLYLTVNAANPKMTPQPAMQAVFLKTTLKGEIVWKIEGPPDIEAYRPGPDGAPKPYNPTNIAIAPGGDMYVGDGYGSYYVNQYNSRGDYVRTFGGKGAEPGRLTEPHGIWVDTRAPEPVLVVADRRNNRLQRFTLAGQHIDFIQGFRLPCHFHERRGDVVVPDLQGRVTLMDKDNRIIEHLGDSNPPNGQFPLRTAARDKFIPGQFICPHGACFDRDGNIFVVEWVEVGRVTKLRKLA
;
A
#
# COMPACT_ATOMS: atom_id res chain seq x y z
N MET A 1 -56.52 -11.49 -26.40
CA MET A 1 -55.41 -10.53 -26.63
C MET A 1 -55.04 -9.94 -25.30
N THR A 2 -54.01 -10.47 -24.68
CA THR A 2 -53.59 -10.10 -23.31
C THR A 2 -52.19 -9.50 -23.38
N THR A 3 -52.10 -8.20 -23.20
CA THR A 3 -50.85 -7.44 -23.21
C THR A 3 -50.07 -7.63 -21.91
N ARG A 4 -48.91 -8.25 -22.00
CA ARG A 4 -47.93 -8.32 -20.89
C ARG A 4 -47.27 -6.94 -20.75
N ARG A 5 -47.44 -6.31 -19.59
CA ARG A 5 -46.65 -5.15 -19.15
C ARG A 5 -45.37 -5.67 -18.54
N ASN A 6 -44.23 -5.30 -19.14
CA ASN A 6 -42.91 -5.45 -18.54
C ASN A 6 -42.76 -4.42 -17.46
N PHE A 7 -42.56 -4.86 -16.19
CA PHE A 7 -42.08 -4.02 -15.12
C PHE A 7 -40.56 -3.98 -15.21
N LEU A 8 -40.02 -2.83 -15.59
CA LEU A 8 -38.63 -2.48 -15.37
C LEU A 8 -38.48 -2.12 -13.89
N ALA A 9 -37.82 -2.97 -13.13
CA ALA A 9 -37.35 -2.64 -11.77
C ALA A 9 -36.19 -1.66 -11.91
N ALA A 10 -36.46 -0.36 -11.72
CA ALA A 10 -35.42 0.62 -11.49
C ALA A 10 -34.86 0.39 -10.09
N GLY A 11 -33.64 -0.13 -10.01
CA GLY A 11 -32.89 -0.20 -8.76
C GLY A 11 -32.63 1.21 -8.26
N ALA A 12 -33.27 1.60 -7.15
CA ALA A 12 -32.98 2.84 -6.45
C ALA A 12 -31.59 2.69 -5.78
N ALA A 13 -30.62 3.42 -6.29
CA ALA A 13 -29.38 3.61 -5.55
C ALA A 13 -29.70 4.35 -4.23
N PRO A 14 -29.16 3.93 -3.09
CA PRO A 14 -29.45 4.61 -1.81
C PRO A 14 -28.87 6.03 -1.85
N PHE A 15 -29.73 7.03 -1.65
CA PHE A 15 -29.34 8.41 -1.41
C PHE A 15 -28.70 8.54 -0.04
N ILE A 16 -27.49 9.06 0.01
CA ILE A 16 -26.67 9.16 1.21
C ILE A 16 -26.51 10.62 1.63
N LEU A 17 -26.81 10.91 2.90
CA LEU A 17 -26.64 12.22 3.54
C LEU A 17 -25.22 12.33 4.11
N GLY A 18 -24.35 13.19 3.53
CA GLY A 18 -22.98 13.45 4.02
C GLY A 18 -22.81 14.86 4.60
N ALA A 19 -21.72 15.09 5.32
CA ALA A 19 -21.34 16.42 5.79
C ALA A 19 -20.81 17.29 4.63
N GLU A 20 -21.03 18.61 4.70
CA GLU A 20 -20.53 19.55 3.71
C GLU A 20 -19.02 19.79 3.88
N ASP A 21 -18.30 19.88 2.78
CA ASP A 21 -16.95 20.44 2.76
C ASP A 21 -17.00 21.98 2.81
N LYS A 22 -15.84 22.66 2.82
CA LYS A 22 -15.77 24.13 2.85
C LYS A 22 -16.37 24.83 1.61
N ALA A 23 -16.76 24.07 0.57
CA ALA A 23 -17.40 24.54 -0.65
C ALA A 23 -18.89 24.19 -0.71
N GLY A 24 -19.47 23.57 0.33
CA GLY A 24 -20.88 23.18 0.37
C GLY A 24 -21.21 21.89 -0.38
N VAL A 25 -20.19 21.13 -0.83
CA VAL A 25 -20.37 19.83 -1.48
C VAL A 25 -20.31 18.72 -0.44
N LYS A 26 -21.35 17.88 -0.37
CA LYS A 26 -21.37 16.73 0.53
C LYS A 26 -20.31 15.70 0.12
N ALA A 27 -19.43 15.34 1.04
CA ALA A 27 -18.47 14.28 0.79
C ALA A 27 -19.18 12.93 0.57
N PRO A 28 -18.78 12.13 -0.43
CA PRO A 28 -19.39 10.83 -0.69
C PRO A 28 -19.28 9.89 0.51
N ILE A 29 -20.31 9.09 0.74
CA ILE A 29 -20.28 8.02 1.73
C ILE A 29 -20.11 6.69 1.00
N LEU A 30 -19.16 5.88 1.47
CA LEU A 30 -18.78 4.59 0.93
C LEU A 30 -19.07 3.49 1.97
N GLY A 31 -19.44 2.31 1.49
CA GLY A 31 -19.71 1.14 2.31
C GLY A 31 -21.06 1.17 3.02
N GLU A 32 -21.34 0.10 3.76
CA GLU A 32 -22.62 -0.13 4.44
C GLU A 32 -22.43 -0.56 5.91
N GLY A 33 -23.52 -0.55 6.69
CA GLY A 33 -23.53 -1.03 8.08
C GLY A 33 -22.45 -0.38 8.94
N GLU A 34 -21.65 -1.21 9.60
CA GLU A 34 -20.53 -0.79 10.46
C GLU A 34 -19.29 -0.32 9.66
N HIS A 35 -19.27 -0.58 8.35
CA HIS A 35 -18.16 -0.23 7.46
C HIS A 35 -18.49 0.99 6.57
N ARG A 36 -19.26 1.95 7.11
CA ARG A 36 -19.60 3.21 6.45
C ARG A 36 -18.55 4.28 6.71
N TYR A 37 -18.11 4.90 5.62
CA TYR A 37 -17.07 5.93 5.65
C TYR A 37 -17.44 7.13 4.80
N GLU A 38 -17.13 8.32 5.28
CA GLU A 38 -17.15 9.54 4.50
C GLU A 38 -15.80 9.75 3.81
N ALA A 39 -15.79 9.89 2.49
CA ALA A 39 -14.56 10.00 1.71
C ALA A 39 -14.09 11.45 1.63
N LEU A 40 -13.08 11.80 2.41
CA LEU A 40 -12.42 13.10 2.43
C LEU A 40 -11.17 13.04 1.56
N HIS A 41 -11.33 13.31 0.27
CA HIS A 41 -10.20 13.37 -0.66
C HIS A 41 -9.32 14.59 -0.38
N ASP A 42 -8.05 14.52 -0.81
CA ASP A 42 -7.06 15.59 -0.61
C ASP A 42 -6.84 15.97 0.85
N TRP A 43 -6.90 14.95 1.73
CA TRP A 43 -6.66 15.15 3.14
C TRP A 43 -5.21 15.59 3.42
N GLY A 44 -5.07 16.49 4.40
CA GLY A 44 -3.78 17.05 4.81
C GLY A 44 -3.48 18.38 4.10
N ARG A 45 -3.03 19.37 4.89
CA ARG A 45 -2.68 20.71 4.37
C ARG A 45 -1.21 20.74 4.01
N LEU A 46 -0.90 20.27 2.80
CA LEU A 46 0.44 20.29 2.27
C LEU A 46 0.91 21.75 2.06
N PRO A 47 2.09 22.18 2.56
CA PRO A 47 2.60 23.52 2.32
C PRO A 47 2.75 23.82 0.81
N SER A 48 2.56 25.07 0.40
CA SER A 48 2.46 25.47 -1.01
C SER A 48 3.69 25.12 -1.87
N ARG A 49 4.85 24.94 -1.25
CA ARG A 49 6.12 24.56 -1.91
C ARG A 49 6.23 23.05 -2.17
N PHE A 50 5.36 22.22 -1.57
CA PHE A 50 5.33 20.79 -1.79
C PHE A 50 4.40 20.41 -2.94
N ARG A 51 4.76 19.36 -3.66
CA ARG A 51 3.88 18.64 -4.59
C ARG A 51 4.14 17.16 -4.42
N TYR A 52 3.07 16.41 -4.14
CA TYR A 52 3.15 14.96 -4.19
C TYR A 52 3.53 14.49 -5.60
N GLY A 53 4.44 13.52 -5.67
CA GLY A 53 4.46 12.56 -6.77
C GLY A 53 3.55 11.39 -6.44
N ASN A 54 3.81 10.21 -7.00
CA ASN A 54 3.05 9.02 -6.63
C ASN A 54 3.16 8.78 -5.12
N THR A 55 2.03 8.64 -4.43
CA THR A 55 2.00 8.30 -3.00
C THR A 55 1.91 6.79 -2.85
N HIS A 56 2.79 6.21 -2.02
CA HIS A 56 2.99 4.77 -1.93
C HIS A 56 2.65 4.16 -0.58
N GLY A 57 3.02 4.79 0.51
CA GLY A 57 2.84 4.26 1.85
C GLY A 57 2.21 5.26 2.80
N VAL A 58 1.43 4.76 3.77
CA VAL A 58 0.84 5.56 4.85
C VAL A 58 0.81 4.75 6.14
N VAL A 59 1.19 5.37 7.27
CA VAL A 59 1.12 4.80 8.61
C VAL A 59 0.78 5.87 9.65
N GLU A 60 0.23 5.45 10.80
CA GLU A 60 0.00 6.28 11.99
C GLU A 60 0.99 5.91 13.10
N ASP A 61 1.62 6.89 13.76
CA ASP A 61 2.48 6.66 14.93
C ASP A 61 1.68 6.65 16.26
N LEU A 62 2.37 6.37 17.36
CA LEU A 62 1.76 6.37 18.70
C LEU A 62 1.25 7.76 19.14
N GLU A 63 1.78 8.83 18.60
CA GLU A 63 1.34 10.21 18.84
C GLU A 63 0.22 10.64 17.89
N ARG A 64 -0.23 9.72 17.02
CA ARG A 64 -1.30 9.92 16.02
C ARG A 64 -0.90 10.86 14.88
N ASN A 65 0.40 10.96 14.61
CA ASN A 65 0.87 11.58 13.38
C ASN A 65 0.75 10.61 12.22
N ILE A 66 0.40 11.15 11.05
CA ILE A 66 0.24 10.40 9.81
C ILE A 66 1.44 10.67 8.92
N TYR A 67 2.14 9.61 8.55
CA TYR A 67 3.31 9.62 7.67
C TYR A 67 2.89 9.21 6.27
N ILE A 68 3.25 10.03 5.28
CA ILE A 68 2.99 9.77 3.86
C ILE A 68 4.32 9.64 3.13
N HIS A 69 4.57 8.49 2.52
CA HIS A 69 5.76 8.22 1.71
C HIS A 69 5.43 8.37 0.22
N HIS A 70 6.17 9.20 -0.51
CA HIS A 70 5.89 9.53 -1.90
C HIS A 70 7.16 9.78 -2.73
N THR A 71 7.04 9.77 -4.06
CA THR A 71 8.20 9.93 -4.97
C THR A 71 8.61 11.37 -5.22
N VAL A 72 7.84 12.35 -4.79
CA VAL A 72 8.01 13.78 -5.08
C VAL A 72 7.75 14.13 -6.56
N HIS A 73 6.80 15.02 -6.81
CA HIS A 73 6.52 15.51 -8.17
C HIS A 73 7.68 16.38 -8.69
N ALA A 74 7.90 16.39 -10.01
CA ALA A 74 8.97 17.16 -10.64
C ALA A 74 8.89 18.67 -10.34
N SER A 75 7.67 19.22 -10.20
CA SER A 75 7.43 20.64 -9.88
C SER A 75 7.47 20.97 -8.37
N SER A 76 7.79 20.01 -7.50
CA SER A 76 7.94 20.29 -6.07
C SER A 76 9.27 21.01 -5.81
N GLU A 77 9.23 22.11 -5.07
CA GLU A 77 10.43 22.81 -4.63
C GLU A 77 11.15 22.08 -3.49
N ILE A 78 10.38 21.31 -2.69
CA ILE A 78 10.91 20.51 -1.58
C ILE A 78 11.09 19.07 -2.05
N PRO A 79 12.29 18.47 -1.91
CA PRO A 79 12.60 17.14 -2.42
C PRO A 79 12.28 16.00 -1.44
N ASP A 80 11.75 16.29 -0.26
CA ASP A 80 11.52 15.32 0.80
C ASP A 80 10.43 14.31 0.41
N THR A 81 10.71 13.04 0.63
CA THR A 81 9.81 11.92 0.27
C THR A 81 8.91 11.46 1.41
N MET A 82 9.19 11.87 2.62
CA MET A 82 8.34 11.63 3.78
C MET A 82 7.72 12.95 4.24
N VAL A 83 6.39 12.97 4.30
CA VAL A 83 5.62 14.09 4.83
C VAL A 83 4.83 13.63 6.04
N VAL A 84 4.87 14.40 7.12
CA VAL A 84 4.22 14.07 8.38
C VAL A 84 3.17 15.12 8.72
N PHE A 85 1.96 14.66 9.01
CA PHE A 85 0.85 15.47 9.48
C PHE A 85 0.44 15.06 10.88
N ASP A 86 -0.13 15.99 11.65
CA ASP A 86 -0.87 15.61 12.83
C ASP A 86 -2.22 14.96 12.45
N ARG A 87 -2.94 14.41 13.42
CA ARG A 87 -4.24 13.76 13.21
C ARG A 87 -5.32 14.66 12.58
N HIS A 88 -5.10 15.97 12.58
CA HIS A 88 -6.01 16.97 12.02
C HIS A 88 -5.61 17.41 10.60
N GLY A 89 -4.53 16.84 10.06
CA GLY A 89 -4.01 17.15 8.72
C GLY A 89 -3.17 18.43 8.68
N LYS A 90 -2.69 18.94 9.81
CA LYS A 90 -1.73 20.04 9.85
C LYS A 90 -0.33 19.47 9.61
N PHE A 91 0.42 20.07 8.67
CA PHE A 91 1.81 19.71 8.42
C PHE A 91 2.67 19.87 9.69
N VAL A 92 3.47 18.88 10.00
CA VAL A 92 4.39 18.82 11.14
C VAL A 92 5.83 18.96 10.68
N ARG A 93 6.29 18.08 9.78
CA ARG A 93 7.66 18.05 9.25
C ARG A 93 7.75 17.22 7.98
N SER A 94 8.91 17.27 7.33
CA SER A 94 9.27 16.38 6.21
C SER A 94 10.76 16.03 6.26
N TRP A 95 11.13 14.95 5.55
CA TRP A 95 12.50 14.47 5.39
C TRP A 95 12.61 13.43 4.26
N GLY A 96 13.80 12.88 4.02
CA GLY A 96 13.99 11.78 3.07
C GLY A 96 14.28 12.24 1.64
N LYS A 97 14.92 13.42 1.46
CA LYS A 97 15.31 13.96 0.15
C LYS A 97 16.17 12.98 -0.68
N GLU A 98 16.95 12.15 0.00
CA GLU A 98 17.82 11.12 -0.60
C GLU A 98 17.04 10.01 -1.31
N PHE A 99 15.75 9.83 -1.00
CA PHE A 99 14.88 8.82 -1.60
C PHE A 99 14.00 9.39 -2.73
N ARG A 100 14.28 10.62 -3.19
CA ARG A 100 13.48 11.25 -4.24
C ARG A 100 13.38 10.37 -5.49
N GLY A 101 12.15 10.10 -5.92
CA GLY A 101 11.84 9.31 -7.11
C GLY A 101 11.85 7.80 -6.91
N VAL A 102 12.33 7.28 -5.78
CA VAL A 102 12.51 5.84 -5.52
C VAL A 102 11.84 5.37 -4.22
N ALA A 103 11.22 6.27 -3.48
CA ALA A 103 10.45 5.96 -2.27
C ALA A 103 9.30 4.99 -2.59
N HIS A 104 9.15 3.88 -1.81
CA HIS A 104 8.12 2.90 -2.08
C HIS A 104 7.43 2.39 -0.80
N GLY A 105 7.79 1.22 -0.27
CA GLY A 105 7.11 0.63 0.89
C GLY A 105 7.35 1.39 2.19
N LEU A 106 6.38 1.30 3.09
CA LEU A 106 6.42 1.93 4.41
C LEU A 106 5.71 1.02 5.42
N HIS A 107 6.42 0.69 6.50
CA HIS A 107 5.88 -0.02 7.64
C HIS A 107 6.35 0.67 8.92
N ILE A 108 5.52 0.68 9.96
CA ILE A 108 5.85 1.21 11.29
C ILE A 108 5.83 0.09 12.32
N ARG A 109 6.77 0.10 13.25
CA ARG A 109 6.82 -0.87 14.33
C ARG A 109 7.29 -0.23 15.62
N LYS A 110 6.61 -0.60 16.72
CA LYS A 110 7.07 -0.32 18.07
C LYS A 110 8.09 -1.36 18.51
N GLU A 111 9.24 -0.90 19.01
CA GLU A 111 10.30 -1.73 19.58
C GLU A 111 10.70 -1.18 20.94
N GLY A 112 10.39 -1.94 21.98
CA GLY A 112 10.55 -1.44 23.34
C GLY A 112 9.68 -0.21 23.62
N ARG A 113 10.32 0.94 23.82
CA ARG A 113 9.63 2.23 24.09
C ARG A 113 9.57 3.15 22.89
N GLU A 114 10.25 2.81 21.80
CA GLU A 114 10.38 3.64 20.60
C GLU A 114 9.63 3.02 19.42
N GLU A 115 9.34 3.86 18.43
CA GLU A 115 8.82 3.45 17.13
C GLU A 115 9.83 3.72 16.04
N PHE A 116 9.87 2.83 15.08
CA PHE A 116 10.73 2.94 13.92
C PHE A 116 9.93 2.75 12.63
N LEU A 117 10.41 3.39 11.57
CA LEU A 117 9.92 3.17 10.23
C LEU A 117 10.84 2.21 9.49
N TYR A 118 10.22 1.32 8.74
CA TYR A 118 10.88 0.40 7.83
C TYR A 118 10.46 0.76 6.42
N LEU A 119 11.43 1.06 5.58
CA LEU A 119 11.23 1.56 4.23
C LEU A 119 11.80 0.59 3.21
N THR A 120 11.14 0.46 2.07
CA THR A 120 11.77 -0.06 0.86
C THR A 120 11.98 1.08 -0.12
N VAL A 121 13.12 1.07 -0.77
CA VAL A 121 13.54 2.05 -1.77
C VAL A 121 13.89 1.28 -3.04
N ASN A 122 13.26 1.65 -4.14
CA ASN A 122 13.46 0.97 -5.41
C ASN A 122 14.77 1.39 -6.07
N ALA A 123 15.27 0.56 -6.98
CA ALA A 123 16.29 0.98 -7.92
C ALA A 123 15.77 2.15 -8.77
N ALA A 124 16.60 3.16 -8.98
CA ALA A 124 16.24 4.30 -9.80
C ALA A 124 15.92 3.85 -11.24
N ASN A 125 14.77 4.26 -11.75
CA ASN A 125 14.43 4.10 -13.15
C ASN A 125 14.94 5.34 -13.93
N PRO A 126 15.94 5.22 -14.79
CA PRO A 126 16.50 6.37 -15.52
C PRO A 126 15.46 7.15 -16.36
N LYS A 127 14.35 6.49 -16.74
CA LYS A 127 13.26 7.12 -17.48
C LYS A 127 12.31 7.96 -16.60
N MET A 128 12.33 7.71 -15.29
CA MET A 128 11.41 8.36 -14.34
C MET A 128 12.11 9.29 -13.36
N THR A 129 13.42 9.18 -13.19
CA THR A 129 14.21 9.95 -12.23
C THR A 129 15.54 10.39 -12.82
N PRO A 130 15.80 11.71 -12.89
CA PRO A 130 17.10 12.24 -13.35
C PRO A 130 18.19 12.19 -12.28
N GLN A 131 18.11 11.36 -11.27
CA GLN A 131 19.07 11.23 -10.17
C GLN A 131 20.08 10.11 -10.49
N PRO A 132 21.29 10.13 -9.90
CA PRO A 132 22.19 8.98 -10.00
C PRO A 132 21.47 7.73 -9.51
N ALA A 133 21.69 6.60 -10.21
CA ALA A 133 21.03 5.36 -9.92
C ALA A 133 21.22 4.97 -8.44
N MET A 134 20.16 5.08 -7.65
CA MET A 134 20.15 4.57 -6.29
C MET A 134 19.98 3.06 -6.35
N GLN A 135 20.79 2.33 -5.59
CA GLN A 135 20.61 0.89 -5.45
C GLN A 135 19.31 0.61 -4.68
N ALA A 136 18.66 -0.49 -5.04
CA ALA A 136 17.50 -0.96 -4.32
C ALA A 136 17.91 -1.39 -2.88
N VAL A 137 17.22 -0.87 -1.88
CA VAL A 137 17.51 -1.17 -0.47
C VAL A 137 16.23 -1.30 0.33
N PHE A 138 16.32 -1.98 1.46
CA PHE A 138 15.38 -1.78 2.55
C PHE A 138 16.14 -1.29 3.79
N LEU A 139 15.48 -0.48 4.61
CA LEU A 139 16.17 0.21 5.70
C LEU A 139 15.23 0.51 6.87
N LYS A 140 15.82 0.73 8.03
CA LYS A 140 15.15 1.17 9.24
C LYS A 140 15.57 2.60 9.56
N THR A 141 14.58 3.44 9.90
CA THR A 141 14.82 4.82 10.34
C THR A 141 14.14 5.10 11.66
N THR A 142 14.61 6.12 12.37
CA THR A 142 13.81 6.79 13.40
C THR A 142 12.60 7.49 12.76
N LEU A 143 11.62 7.91 13.56
CA LEU A 143 10.48 8.72 13.09
C LEU A 143 10.91 10.10 12.52
N LYS A 144 12.16 10.50 12.73
CA LYS A 144 12.75 11.75 12.22
C LYS A 144 13.59 11.56 10.95
N GLY A 145 13.72 10.31 10.47
CA GLY A 145 14.44 9.99 9.24
C GLY A 145 15.91 9.66 9.41
N GLU A 146 16.42 9.55 10.64
CA GLU A 146 17.79 9.10 10.90
C GLU A 146 17.89 7.61 10.55
N ILE A 147 18.77 7.23 9.62
CA ILE A 147 18.97 5.85 9.21
C ILE A 147 19.65 5.08 10.34
N VAL A 148 18.99 4.05 10.86
CA VAL A 148 19.53 3.15 11.89
C VAL A 148 20.41 2.09 11.22
N TRP A 149 19.89 1.48 10.14
CA TRP A 149 20.63 0.56 9.27
C TRP A 149 19.97 0.47 7.89
N LYS A 150 20.71 -0.05 6.90
CA LYS A 150 20.24 -0.36 5.56
C LYS A 150 20.81 -1.68 5.06
N ILE A 151 20.06 -2.40 4.25
CA ILE A 151 20.45 -3.66 3.61
C ILE A 151 20.17 -3.56 2.12
N GLU A 152 21.19 -3.87 1.30
CA GLU A 152 21.17 -3.71 -0.16
C GLU A 152 20.58 -4.94 -0.89
N GLY A 153 20.06 -5.90 -0.15
CA GLY A 153 19.41 -7.10 -0.69
C GLY A 153 20.05 -8.40 -0.19
N PRO A 154 19.66 -9.53 -0.78
CA PRO A 154 20.20 -10.83 -0.39
C PRO A 154 21.66 -10.95 -0.83
N PRO A 155 22.47 -11.82 -0.15
CA PRO A 155 23.83 -12.12 -0.59
C PRO A 155 23.85 -12.85 -1.96
N ASP A 156 25.05 -13.15 -2.47
CA ASP A 156 25.17 -13.99 -3.68
C ASP A 156 24.66 -15.40 -3.39
N ILE A 157 23.42 -15.65 -3.81
CA ILE A 157 22.73 -16.93 -3.70
C ILE A 157 22.22 -17.40 -5.06
N GLU A 158 22.05 -18.70 -5.23
CA GLU A 158 21.62 -19.32 -6.49
C GLU A 158 20.32 -18.70 -7.04
N ALA A 159 19.36 -18.34 -6.16
CA ALA A 159 18.10 -17.74 -6.56
C ALA A 159 18.27 -16.46 -7.41
N TYR A 160 19.32 -15.69 -7.18
CA TYR A 160 19.60 -14.41 -7.87
C TYR A 160 20.71 -14.52 -8.93
N ARG A 161 21.32 -15.70 -9.12
CA ARG A 161 22.25 -15.91 -10.21
C ARG A 161 21.51 -15.96 -11.55
N PRO A 162 22.12 -15.48 -12.64
CA PRO A 162 21.55 -15.60 -13.97
C PRO A 162 21.12 -17.04 -14.29
N GLY A 163 19.99 -17.19 -14.97
CA GLY A 163 19.53 -18.49 -15.45
C GLY A 163 20.41 -19.02 -16.58
N PRO A 164 20.11 -20.23 -17.10
CA PRO A 164 20.84 -20.82 -18.24
C PRO A 164 20.84 -19.96 -19.50
N ASP A 165 19.83 -19.06 -19.63
CA ASP A 165 19.71 -18.09 -20.72
C ASP A 165 20.56 -16.82 -20.51
N GLY A 166 21.30 -16.73 -19.40
CA GLY A 166 22.08 -15.55 -19.01
C GLY A 166 21.27 -14.34 -18.58
N ALA A 167 19.94 -14.46 -18.49
CA ALA A 167 19.10 -13.34 -18.07
C ALA A 167 19.38 -12.92 -16.62
N PRO A 168 19.59 -11.62 -16.35
CA PRO A 168 19.83 -11.15 -14.99
C PRO A 168 18.59 -11.35 -14.12
N LYS A 169 18.80 -11.65 -12.85
CA LYS A 169 17.77 -11.72 -11.80
C LYS A 169 17.96 -10.57 -10.83
N PRO A 170 17.42 -9.38 -11.13
CA PRO A 170 17.61 -8.19 -10.29
C PRO A 170 16.88 -8.34 -8.96
N TYR A 171 17.36 -7.59 -7.96
CA TYR A 171 16.65 -7.34 -6.72
C TYR A 171 16.07 -5.92 -6.75
N ASN A 172 14.76 -5.79 -6.44
CA ASN A 172 14.07 -4.50 -6.37
C ASN A 172 12.84 -4.60 -5.46
N PRO A 173 12.97 -4.24 -4.16
CA PRO A 173 11.99 -4.56 -3.13
C PRO A 173 10.72 -3.71 -3.25
N THR A 174 9.59 -4.30 -2.90
CA THR A 174 8.27 -3.64 -2.90
C THR A 174 7.81 -3.26 -1.50
N ASN A 175 7.85 -4.19 -0.55
CA ASN A 175 7.39 -3.94 0.81
C ASN A 175 8.11 -4.85 1.81
N ILE A 176 7.91 -4.57 3.10
CA ILE A 176 8.51 -5.29 4.21
C ILE A 176 7.47 -5.57 5.28
N ALA A 177 7.52 -6.74 5.90
CA ALA A 177 6.77 -7.09 7.10
C ALA A 177 7.71 -7.66 8.16
N ILE A 178 7.37 -7.47 9.43
CA ILE A 178 8.19 -7.87 10.55
C ILE A 178 7.37 -8.78 11.48
N ALA A 179 7.87 -9.99 11.68
CA ALA A 179 7.26 -10.95 12.60
C ALA A 179 7.42 -10.52 14.07
N PRO A 180 6.61 -11.05 14.99
CA PRO A 180 6.71 -10.75 16.42
C PRO A 180 8.13 -10.97 16.97
N GLY A 181 8.83 -12.02 16.52
CA GLY A 181 10.22 -12.32 16.90
C GLY A 181 11.29 -11.36 16.33
N GLY A 182 10.89 -10.48 15.42
CA GLY A 182 11.78 -9.52 14.76
C GLY A 182 12.31 -9.95 13.39
N ASP A 183 12.02 -11.15 12.93
CA ASP A 183 12.36 -11.58 11.59
C ASP A 183 11.63 -10.70 10.56
N MET A 184 12.35 -10.36 9.50
CA MET A 184 11.89 -9.46 8.45
C MET A 184 11.66 -10.23 7.16
N TYR A 185 10.55 -9.95 6.49
CA TYR A 185 10.19 -10.51 5.19
C TYR A 185 10.10 -9.39 4.17
N VAL A 186 10.92 -9.45 3.13
CA VAL A 186 11.01 -8.41 2.11
C VAL A 186 10.61 -8.99 0.76
N GLY A 187 9.57 -8.40 0.16
CA GLY A 187 9.12 -8.78 -1.18
C GLY A 187 9.97 -8.13 -2.25
N ASP A 188 10.47 -8.93 -3.17
CA ASP A 188 11.23 -8.51 -4.35
C ASP A 188 10.31 -8.45 -5.59
N GLY A 189 9.22 -7.66 -5.48
CA GLY A 189 8.15 -7.68 -6.50
C GLY A 189 8.50 -6.97 -7.80
N TYR A 190 9.46 -6.06 -7.80
CA TYR A 190 9.94 -5.40 -9.01
C TYR A 190 11.27 -5.96 -9.52
N GLY A 191 11.79 -6.99 -8.85
CA GLY A 191 12.98 -7.72 -9.25
C GLY A 191 12.64 -9.12 -9.75
N SER A 192 12.98 -10.14 -8.99
CA SER A 192 12.88 -11.55 -9.39
C SER A 192 11.72 -12.33 -8.77
N TYR A 193 10.79 -11.63 -8.11
CA TYR A 193 9.52 -12.12 -7.54
C TYR A 193 9.69 -13.08 -6.36
N TYR A 194 10.75 -12.92 -5.61
CA TYR A 194 10.99 -13.67 -4.39
C TYR A 194 10.49 -12.92 -3.14
N VAL A 195 10.39 -13.65 -2.04
CA VAL A 195 10.35 -13.14 -0.68
C VAL A 195 11.63 -13.54 0.01
N ASN A 196 12.35 -12.57 0.57
CA ASN A 196 13.59 -12.77 1.29
C ASN A 196 13.34 -12.61 2.80
N GLN A 197 13.75 -13.60 3.59
CA GLN A 197 13.70 -13.56 5.05
C GLN A 197 15.07 -13.19 5.63
N TYR A 198 15.05 -12.26 6.56
CA TYR A 198 16.18 -11.87 7.39
C TYR A 198 15.81 -12.03 8.85
N ASN A 199 16.78 -12.35 9.71
CA ASN A 199 16.53 -12.36 11.16
C ASN A 199 16.49 -10.92 11.74
N SER A 200 16.21 -10.81 13.03
CA SER A 200 16.11 -9.50 13.73
C SER A 200 17.41 -8.69 13.75
N ARG A 201 18.57 -9.31 13.43
CA ARG A 201 19.86 -8.63 13.30
C ARG A 201 20.16 -8.19 11.88
N GLY A 202 19.32 -8.57 10.92
CA GLY A 202 19.52 -8.29 9.51
C GLY A 202 20.33 -9.35 8.76
N ASP A 203 20.67 -10.49 9.40
CA ASP A 203 21.33 -11.59 8.72
C ASP A 203 20.32 -12.30 7.80
N TYR A 204 20.75 -12.60 6.58
CA TYR A 204 19.95 -13.36 5.61
C TYR A 204 19.65 -14.78 6.13
N VAL A 205 18.41 -15.23 5.98
CA VAL A 205 17.95 -16.55 6.42
C VAL A 205 17.63 -17.45 5.25
N ARG A 206 16.72 -16.99 4.35
CA ARG A 206 16.27 -17.77 3.19
C ARG A 206 15.55 -16.92 2.14
N THR A 207 15.33 -17.53 0.99
CA THR A 207 14.53 -16.99 -0.12
C THR A 207 13.52 -18.04 -0.55
N PHE A 208 12.27 -17.61 -0.84
CA PHE A 208 11.22 -18.47 -1.40
C PHE A 208 10.35 -17.70 -2.39
N GLY A 209 9.41 -18.36 -3.07
CA GLY A 209 8.60 -17.74 -4.12
C GLY A 209 9.23 -17.93 -5.49
N GLY A 210 9.50 -16.82 -6.16
CA GLY A 210 9.95 -16.78 -7.57
C GLY A 210 8.78 -16.81 -8.54
N LYS A 211 9.05 -16.43 -9.79
CA LYS A 211 8.03 -16.19 -10.83
C LYS A 211 7.16 -17.40 -11.12
N GLY A 212 5.83 -17.21 -11.08
CA GLY A 212 4.84 -18.21 -11.47
C GLY A 212 3.45 -17.95 -10.92
N ALA A 213 2.53 -18.86 -11.19
CA ALA A 213 1.14 -18.83 -10.71
C ALA A 213 0.77 -20.07 -9.86
N GLU A 214 1.63 -21.08 -9.81
CA GLU A 214 1.43 -22.29 -9.02
C GLU A 214 1.49 -21.98 -7.52
N PRO A 215 1.01 -22.88 -6.64
CA PRO A 215 1.15 -22.74 -5.20
C PRO A 215 2.61 -22.47 -4.79
N GLY A 216 2.81 -21.40 -4.03
CA GLY A 216 4.14 -20.97 -3.59
C GLY A 216 4.93 -20.14 -4.62
N ARG A 217 4.48 -20.03 -5.87
CA ARG A 217 5.04 -19.11 -6.87
C ARG A 217 4.30 -17.79 -6.88
N LEU A 218 4.99 -16.71 -7.25
CA LEU A 218 4.50 -15.35 -7.15
C LEU A 218 4.71 -14.60 -8.47
N THR A 219 3.81 -13.69 -8.78
CA THR A 219 4.02 -12.73 -9.87
C THR A 219 3.83 -11.31 -9.32
N GLU A 220 4.95 -10.64 -9.10
CA GLU A 220 5.01 -9.29 -8.53
C GLU A 220 4.50 -9.26 -7.08
N PRO A 221 5.13 -10.02 -6.11
CA PRO A 221 4.80 -9.94 -4.70
C PRO A 221 4.95 -8.50 -4.22
N HIS A 222 3.83 -7.88 -3.78
CA HIS A 222 3.84 -6.44 -3.52
C HIS A 222 3.68 -6.10 -2.06
N GLY A 223 2.49 -6.20 -1.49
CA GLY A 223 2.28 -6.08 -0.05
C GLY A 223 2.70 -7.36 0.65
N ILE A 224 3.27 -7.23 1.84
CA ILE A 224 3.59 -8.33 2.73
C ILE A 224 3.10 -7.97 4.13
N TRP A 225 2.51 -8.95 4.80
CA TRP A 225 1.98 -8.79 6.15
C TRP A 225 2.16 -10.07 6.95
N VAL A 226 2.58 -9.96 8.20
CA VAL A 226 2.57 -11.07 9.15
C VAL A 226 1.26 -11.01 9.91
N ASP A 227 0.35 -11.92 9.58
CA ASP A 227 -0.94 -12.08 10.24
C ASP A 227 -0.75 -12.79 11.59
N THR A 228 -1.04 -12.07 12.67
CA THR A 228 -0.94 -12.55 14.05
C THR A 228 -2.30 -12.74 14.71
N ARG A 229 -3.39 -12.73 13.95
CA ARG A 229 -4.75 -12.91 14.49
C ARG A 229 -5.01 -14.32 15.00
N ALA A 230 -4.26 -15.32 14.51
CA ALA A 230 -4.25 -16.68 15.02
C ALA A 230 -3.02 -16.91 15.93
N PRO A 231 -3.05 -17.95 16.82
CA PRO A 231 -1.93 -18.29 17.69
C PRO A 231 -0.62 -18.54 16.93
N GLU A 232 -0.70 -19.18 15.76
CA GLU A 232 0.44 -19.36 14.86
C GLU A 232 0.43 -18.28 13.78
N PRO A 233 1.42 -17.34 13.78
CA PRO A 233 1.51 -16.33 12.77
C PRO A 233 1.74 -16.90 11.38
N VAL A 234 1.11 -16.30 10.37
CA VAL A 234 1.32 -16.64 8.97
C VAL A 234 1.77 -15.42 8.18
N LEU A 235 2.52 -15.64 7.12
CA LEU A 235 2.89 -14.58 6.19
C LEU A 235 1.85 -14.51 5.08
N VAL A 236 1.28 -13.33 4.87
CA VAL A 236 0.34 -13.04 3.76
C VAL A 236 1.06 -12.18 2.74
N VAL A 237 1.04 -12.63 1.49
CA VAL A 237 1.69 -11.94 0.36
C VAL A 237 0.64 -11.54 -0.66
N ALA A 238 0.61 -10.28 -1.03
CA ALA A 238 -0.16 -9.80 -2.17
C ALA A 238 0.53 -10.27 -3.46
N ASP A 239 0.05 -11.36 -4.03
CA ASP A 239 0.49 -11.93 -5.32
C ASP A 239 -0.18 -11.13 -6.44
N ARG A 240 0.33 -9.89 -6.61
CA ARG A 240 -0.37 -8.78 -7.24
C ARG A 240 -0.84 -9.09 -8.66
N ARG A 241 0.05 -9.56 -9.53
CA ARG A 241 -0.29 -9.84 -10.93
C ARG A 241 -1.12 -11.12 -11.12
N ASN A 242 -1.17 -11.96 -10.10
CA ASN A 242 -2.08 -13.10 -10.07
C ASN A 242 -3.45 -12.77 -9.46
N ASN A 243 -3.68 -11.49 -9.08
CA ASN A 243 -4.95 -10.97 -8.54
C ASN A 243 -5.47 -11.72 -7.31
N ARG A 244 -4.57 -12.12 -6.41
CA ARG A 244 -4.88 -12.92 -5.23
C ARG A 244 -3.93 -12.61 -4.08
N LEU A 245 -4.25 -13.13 -2.89
CA LEU A 245 -3.30 -13.23 -1.80
C LEU A 245 -2.85 -14.69 -1.68
N GLN A 246 -1.62 -14.91 -1.23
CA GLN A 246 -1.13 -16.22 -0.82
C GLN A 246 -0.75 -16.18 0.65
N ARG A 247 -1.13 -17.24 1.38
CA ARG A 247 -0.66 -17.44 2.76
C ARG A 247 0.48 -18.44 2.79
N PHE A 248 1.46 -18.15 3.62
CA PHE A 248 2.64 -18.99 3.85
C PHE A 248 2.88 -19.16 5.34
N THR A 249 3.48 -20.28 5.73
CA THR A 249 4.13 -20.35 7.03
C THR A 249 5.27 -19.33 7.11
N LEU A 250 5.72 -18.96 8.30
CA LEU A 250 6.91 -18.11 8.44
C LEU A 250 8.19 -18.77 7.89
N ALA A 251 8.17 -20.09 7.64
CA ALA A 251 9.25 -20.82 6.97
C ALA A 251 9.15 -20.77 5.42
N GLY A 252 8.14 -20.10 4.86
CA GLY A 252 7.96 -19.94 3.42
C GLY A 252 7.23 -21.08 2.72
N GLN A 253 6.57 -22.00 3.47
CA GLN A 253 5.74 -23.06 2.90
C GLN A 253 4.37 -22.51 2.57
N HIS A 254 3.90 -22.72 1.33
CA HIS A 254 2.56 -22.32 0.90
C HIS A 254 1.47 -23.02 1.73
N ILE A 255 0.43 -22.28 2.11
CA ILE A 255 -0.73 -22.77 2.83
C ILE A 255 -1.94 -22.82 1.89
N ASP A 256 -2.40 -21.66 1.41
CA ASP A 256 -3.54 -21.51 0.52
C ASP A 256 -3.58 -20.13 -0.18
N PHE A 257 -4.68 -19.89 -0.91
CA PHE A 257 -5.00 -18.65 -1.60
C PHE A 257 -6.23 -17.98 -1.03
N ILE A 258 -6.23 -16.63 -1.03
CA ILE A 258 -7.44 -15.83 -0.84
C ILE A 258 -7.71 -15.08 -2.15
N GLN A 259 -8.90 -15.30 -2.71
CA GLN A 259 -9.32 -14.74 -4.01
C GLN A 259 -10.17 -13.48 -3.85
N GLY A 260 -10.47 -12.79 -4.95
CA GLY A 260 -11.40 -11.66 -4.97
C GLY A 260 -10.74 -10.28 -5.03
N PHE A 261 -9.46 -10.20 -5.35
CA PHE A 261 -8.68 -8.96 -5.44
C PHE A 261 -8.41 -8.56 -6.89
N ARG A 262 -8.07 -7.27 -7.08
CA ARG A 262 -7.65 -6.69 -8.36
C ARG A 262 -6.34 -5.92 -8.18
N LEU A 263 -5.20 -6.59 -8.41
CA LEU A 263 -3.86 -6.06 -8.19
C LEU A 263 -3.64 -5.57 -6.74
N PRO A 264 -3.77 -6.44 -5.70
CA PRO A 264 -3.62 -6.04 -4.30
C PRO A 264 -2.22 -5.49 -4.01
N CYS A 265 -2.12 -4.43 -3.19
CA CYS A 265 -0.87 -3.70 -3.01
C CYS A 265 -0.31 -3.69 -1.60
N HIS A 266 -1.14 -3.65 -0.58
CA HIS A 266 -0.72 -3.45 0.82
C HIS A 266 -1.71 -4.09 1.78
N PHE A 267 -1.35 -4.12 3.08
CA PHE A 267 -2.19 -4.61 4.17
C PHE A 267 -2.06 -3.71 5.39
N HIS A 268 -3.16 -3.51 6.08
CA HIS A 268 -3.15 -3.05 7.45
C HIS A 268 -4.31 -3.65 8.22
N GLU A 269 -4.01 -4.21 9.41
CA GLU A 269 -4.99 -4.86 10.28
C GLU A 269 -5.38 -3.95 11.43
N ARG A 270 -6.66 -3.98 11.81
CA ARG A 270 -7.17 -3.35 13.01
C ARG A 270 -8.38 -4.12 13.57
N ARG A 271 -8.24 -4.67 14.78
CA ARG A 271 -9.30 -5.38 15.51
C ARG A 271 -9.93 -6.53 14.72
N GLY A 272 -9.13 -7.22 13.93
CA GLY A 272 -9.55 -8.31 13.08
C GLY A 272 -9.87 -7.93 11.63
N ASP A 273 -10.29 -6.69 11.37
CA ASP A 273 -10.51 -6.21 10.01
C ASP A 273 -9.18 -5.89 9.32
N VAL A 274 -9.10 -6.19 8.04
CA VAL A 274 -7.93 -5.92 7.20
C VAL A 274 -8.33 -5.05 6.03
N VAL A 275 -7.61 -3.95 5.83
CA VAL A 275 -7.74 -3.12 4.63
C VAL A 275 -6.68 -3.51 3.61
N VAL A 276 -7.12 -3.73 2.37
CA VAL A 276 -6.28 -4.09 1.22
C VAL A 276 -6.59 -3.13 0.07
N PRO A 277 -5.68 -2.19 -0.26
CA PRO A 277 -5.84 -1.38 -1.46
C PRO A 277 -5.59 -2.25 -2.70
N ASP A 278 -6.57 -2.31 -3.59
CA ASP A 278 -6.47 -2.91 -4.93
C ASP A 278 -6.08 -1.82 -5.93
N LEU A 279 -4.90 -1.92 -6.54
CA LEU A 279 -4.37 -0.89 -7.45
C LEU A 279 -5.35 -0.54 -8.58
N GLN A 280 -6.22 -1.48 -8.91
CA GLN A 280 -7.24 -1.35 -9.94
C GLN A 280 -8.55 -0.76 -9.37
N GLY A 281 -8.41 0.38 -8.69
CA GLY A 281 -9.47 1.35 -8.45
C GLY A 281 -10.42 1.08 -7.30
N ARG A 282 -10.03 0.32 -6.26
CA ARG A 282 -10.88 0.11 -5.07
C ARG A 282 -10.07 -0.20 -3.81
N VAL A 283 -10.72 -0.10 -2.67
CA VAL A 283 -10.17 -0.54 -1.38
C VAL A 283 -11.02 -1.67 -0.84
N THR A 284 -10.43 -2.83 -0.63
CA THR A 284 -11.11 -4.03 -0.13
C THR A 284 -10.96 -4.14 1.38
N LEU A 285 -12.06 -4.42 2.08
CA LEU A 285 -12.06 -4.79 3.49
C LEU A 285 -12.30 -6.29 3.63
N MET A 286 -11.55 -6.94 4.52
CA MET A 286 -11.73 -8.34 4.92
C MET A 286 -12.00 -8.43 6.42
N ASP A 287 -12.74 -9.45 6.83
CA ASP A 287 -12.96 -9.81 8.24
C ASP A 287 -11.81 -10.64 8.82
N LYS A 288 -11.94 -10.98 10.11
CA LYS A 288 -10.99 -11.85 10.83
C LYS A 288 -10.82 -13.26 10.23
N ASP A 289 -11.79 -13.72 9.45
CA ASP A 289 -11.79 -15.04 8.80
C ASP A 289 -11.32 -14.95 7.32
N ASN A 290 -10.77 -13.79 6.91
CA ASN A 290 -10.33 -13.48 5.56
C ASN A 290 -11.44 -13.47 4.50
N ARG A 291 -12.70 -13.26 4.90
CA ARG A 291 -13.80 -13.06 3.97
C ARG A 291 -13.91 -11.61 3.61
N ILE A 292 -14.18 -11.33 2.34
CA ILE A 292 -14.39 -9.95 1.88
C ILE A 292 -15.68 -9.42 2.50
N ILE A 293 -15.58 -8.28 3.19
CA ILE A 293 -16.70 -7.54 3.75
C ILE A 293 -17.28 -6.60 2.70
N GLU A 294 -16.40 -5.77 2.08
CA GLU A 294 -16.82 -4.66 1.25
C GLU A 294 -15.71 -4.25 0.27
N HIS A 295 -16.12 -3.66 -0.86
CA HIS A 295 -15.24 -2.98 -1.80
C HIS A 295 -15.58 -1.49 -1.83
N LEU A 296 -14.76 -0.65 -1.24
CA LEU A 296 -14.99 0.78 -1.13
C LEU A 296 -14.50 1.53 -2.38
N GLY A 297 -15.29 2.47 -2.86
CA GLY A 297 -14.91 3.46 -3.86
C GLY A 297 -14.49 2.89 -5.21
N ASP A 298 -15.10 1.77 -5.63
CA ASP A 298 -14.77 1.06 -6.86
C ASP A 298 -15.07 1.91 -8.10
N SER A 299 -14.02 2.31 -8.82
CA SER A 299 -14.12 3.01 -10.11
C SER A 299 -14.28 2.06 -11.29
N ASN A 300 -14.15 0.75 -11.06
CA ASN A 300 -14.28 -0.32 -12.04
C ASN A 300 -13.59 -0.06 -13.40
N PRO A 301 -12.29 0.29 -13.41
CA PRO A 301 -11.58 0.51 -14.66
C PRO A 301 -11.45 -0.79 -15.46
N PRO A 302 -11.26 -0.72 -16.79
CA PRO A 302 -10.97 -1.90 -17.59
C PRO A 302 -9.73 -2.63 -17.06
N ASN A 303 -9.74 -3.97 -17.13
CA ASN A 303 -8.69 -4.81 -16.55
C ASN A 303 -7.29 -4.41 -17.05
N GLY A 304 -6.39 -4.19 -16.09
CA GLY A 304 -5.00 -3.77 -16.35
C GLY A 304 -4.83 -2.35 -16.87
N GLN A 305 -5.88 -1.53 -16.92
CA GLN A 305 -5.83 -0.14 -17.37
C GLN A 305 -5.95 0.84 -16.20
N PHE A 306 -5.30 1.99 -16.34
CA PHE A 306 -5.26 3.06 -15.33
C PHE A 306 -5.53 4.42 -16.00
N PRO A 307 -6.75 4.65 -16.53
CA PRO A 307 -7.04 5.77 -17.45
C PRO A 307 -6.85 7.15 -16.82
N LEU A 308 -7.01 7.27 -15.49
CA LEU A 308 -6.87 8.54 -14.77
C LEU A 308 -5.53 8.69 -14.02
N ARG A 309 -4.60 7.74 -14.14
CA ARG A 309 -3.34 7.75 -13.39
C ARG A 309 -2.49 9.01 -13.62
N THR A 310 -2.47 9.50 -14.85
CA THR A 310 -1.72 10.70 -15.27
C THR A 310 -2.60 11.92 -15.49
N ALA A 311 -3.89 11.82 -15.17
CA ALA A 311 -4.85 12.90 -15.36
C ALA A 311 -4.67 14.02 -14.31
N ALA A 312 -5.08 15.21 -14.68
CA ALA A 312 -5.20 16.32 -13.74
C ALA A 312 -6.29 16.03 -12.67
N ARG A 313 -6.11 16.62 -11.51
CA ARG A 313 -6.93 16.34 -10.32
C ARG A 313 -8.43 16.65 -10.49
N ASP A 314 -8.78 17.61 -11.32
CA ASP A 314 -10.16 17.97 -11.67
C ASP A 314 -10.92 16.87 -12.43
N LYS A 315 -10.22 15.85 -12.93
CA LYS A 315 -10.80 14.68 -13.59
C LYS A 315 -11.15 13.55 -12.62
N PHE A 316 -10.73 13.67 -11.37
CA PHE A 316 -10.97 12.64 -10.36
C PHE A 316 -12.41 12.71 -9.87
N ILE A 317 -13.08 11.56 -9.84
CA ILE A 317 -14.49 11.46 -9.45
C ILE A 317 -14.56 11.34 -7.91
N PRO A 318 -15.30 12.21 -7.22
CA PRO A 318 -15.49 12.08 -5.79
C PRO A 318 -16.05 10.71 -5.39
N GLY A 319 -15.51 10.11 -4.34
CA GLY A 319 -15.90 8.78 -3.85
C GLY A 319 -15.28 7.61 -4.63
N GLN A 320 -14.53 7.85 -5.69
CA GLN A 320 -13.85 6.80 -6.45
C GLN A 320 -12.33 6.83 -6.25
N PHE A 321 -11.74 5.63 -6.20
CA PHE A 321 -10.29 5.45 -6.22
C PHE A 321 -9.80 5.20 -7.65
N ILE A 322 -8.55 5.58 -7.92
CA ILE A 322 -7.90 5.42 -9.23
C ILE A 322 -6.87 4.30 -9.16
N CYS A 323 -5.85 4.47 -8.33
CA CYS A 323 -4.79 3.51 -8.13
C CYS A 323 -4.40 3.46 -6.64
N PRO A 324 -5.28 2.98 -5.74
CA PRO A 324 -4.95 2.87 -4.33
C PRO A 324 -3.79 1.91 -4.14
N HIS A 325 -2.74 2.39 -3.46
CA HIS A 325 -1.47 1.68 -3.36
C HIS A 325 -1.10 1.32 -1.91
N GLY A 326 -1.34 2.21 -0.98
CA GLY A 326 -1.16 2.00 0.45
C GLY A 326 -2.39 2.42 1.23
N ALA A 327 -2.67 1.72 2.33
CA ALA A 327 -3.75 2.10 3.25
C ALA A 327 -3.40 1.72 4.68
N CYS A 328 -3.88 2.50 5.65
CA CYS A 328 -3.83 2.13 7.06
C CYS A 328 -5.09 2.59 7.81
N PHE A 329 -5.49 1.83 8.81
CA PHE A 329 -6.43 2.32 9.82
C PHE A 329 -5.71 3.26 10.79
N ASP A 330 -6.37 4.34 11.21
CA ASP A 330 -5.97 5.05 12.41
C ASP A 330 -6.61 4.43 13.67
N ARG A 331 -6.26 4.94 14.84
CA ARG A 331 -6.79 4.43 16.12
C ARG A 331 -8.29 4.64 16.30
N ASP A 332 -8.88 5.58 15.58
CA ASP A 332 -10.33 5.83 15.62
C ASP A 332 -11.10 4.93 14.64
N GLY A 333 -10.40 4.19 13.77
CA GLY A 333 -10.97 3.32 12.74
C GLY A 333 -11.26 4.03 11.43
N ASN A 334 -10.77 5.26 11.25
CA ASN A 334 -10.71 5.85 9.92
C ASN A 334 -9.67 5.12 9.08
N ILE A 335 -9.81 5.17 7.75
CA ILE A 335 -8.83 4.59 6.84
C ILE A 335 -8.16 5.70 6.06
N PHE A 336 -6.84 5.75 6.09
CA PHE A 336 -6.06 6.58 5.18
C PHE A 336 -5.68 5.75 3.97
N VAL A 337 -5.90 6.31 2.78
CA VAL A 337 -5.58 5.68 1.50
C VAL A 337 -4.70 6.62 0.71
N VAL A 338 -3.60 6.09 0.19
CA VAL A 338 -2.67 6.80 -0.69
C VAL A 338 -2.63 6.15 -2.06
N GLU A 339 -2.53 6.95 -3.13
CA GLU A 339 -2.72 6.46 -4.49
C GLU A 339 -1.50 6.67 -5.38
N TRP A 340 -1.22 5.68 -6.20
CA TRP A 340 -0.20 5.72 -7.24
C TRP A 340 -0.72 6.49 -8.47
N VAL A 341 -0.93 7.79 -8.30
CA VAL A 341 -1.25 8.74 -9.36
C VAL A 341 -0.19 9.82 -9.44
N GLU A 342 0.07 10.37 -10.61
CA GLU A 342 1.21 11.27 -10.84
C GLU A 342 1.20 12.51 -9.96
N VAL A 343 0.02 13.04 -9.69
CA VAL A 343 -0.18 14.21 -8.80
C VAL A 343 -0.37 13.84 -7.32
N GLY A 344 -0.23 12.55 -6.98
CA GLY A 344 -0.45 11.98 -5.65
C GLY A 344 -1.83 12.32 -5.07
N ARG A 345 -2.46 11.41 -4.35
CA ARG A 345 -3.70 11.71 -3.61
C ARG A 345 -3.69 10.99 -2.27
N VAL A 346 -4.07 11.71 -1.22
CA VAL A 346 -4.31 11.17 0.12
C VAL A 346 -5.79 11.33 0.43
N THR A 347 -6.46 10.23 0.73
CA THR A 347 -7.88 10.22 1.12
C THR A 347 -7.99 9.73 2.55
N LYS A 348 -8.73 10.45 3.39
CA LYS A 348 -9.21 9.95 4.67
C LYS A 348 -10.64 9.47 4.52
N LEU A 349 -10.86 8.19 4.69
CA LEU A 349 -12.17 7.60 4.87
C LEU A 349 -12.53 7.74 6.36
N ARG A 350 -13.32 8.74 6.70
CA ARG A 350 -13.77 9.00 8.07
C ARG A 350 -14.86 8.02 8.45
N LYS A 351 -14.61 7.18 9.45
CA LYS A 351 -15.60 6.21 9.91
C LYS A 351 -16.84 6.92 10.42
N LEU A 352 -17.99 6.46 9.99
CA LEU A 352 -19.28 6.90 10.51
C LEU A 352 -19.73 5.90 11.58
N ALA A 353 -20.26 6.43 12.67
CA ALA A 353 -20.73 5.60 13.80
C ALA A 353 -21.96 4.76 13.40
#